data_875875cc93bcce4c57d4e740eda0d7b6
#
_entry.id   875875cc93bcce4c57d4e740eda0d7b6
#
_cell.length_a   1.000
_cell.length_b   1.000
_cell.length_c   1.000
_cell.angle_alpha   90.00
_cell.angle_beta   90.00
_cell.angle_gamma   90.00
#
_symmetry.space_group_name_H-M   'P 1'
#
loop_
_entity.id
_entity.type
_entity.pdbx_description
1 polymer ?
#
loop_
_entity_poly.entity_id
_entity_poly.type
_entity_poly.pdbx_seq_one_letter_code
_entity_poly.pdbx_strand_id
1 'polypeptide(L)'
;MRPRPGGATVVLVHGASVTADLWRVHTRHLTGLGLTVVRYDQRAHGHTPCGQAPLTIRQLADDLHQILTSIVPAGPLVLAGHSLGALVLQELAALHPQHQARVRGMVLLSATACGASVLPGRSPRALLLAAGRSLFALTCTHAPRAVDLLRHRLPTTHPYSLAPRPDRPADGPPPCRHGIRHTHTRDLADLWQCLRRYQPRDATVLNQFGDRLLLMAGADDRHIPAAHTKQLAAQLPAVRLEIFPRTTHALPIRHPELISARIARLAAEPGPHPPHPQDRSFPNSLPSGQFH
;
A
#
# COMPACT_ATOMS: atom_id res chain seq x y z
N MET A 1 26.36 1.60 6.87
CA MET A 1 26.57 0.15 6.75
C MET A 1 26.32 -0.24 5.29
N ARG A 2 27.17 -1.07 4.66
CA ARG A 2 26.96 -1.48 3.27
C ARG A 2 25.85 -2.57 3.22
N PRO A 3 24.97 -2.59 2.18
CA PRO A 3 23.99 -3.66 2.02
C PRO A 3 24.66 -5.03 2.02
N ARG A 4 24.04 -6.01 2.64
CA ARG A 4 24.55 -7.40 2.64
C ARG A 4 24.39 -7.98 1.24
N PRO A 5 25.43 -8.53 0.62
CA PRO A 5 25.31 -9.27 -0.63
C PRO A 5 24.26 -10.38 -0.48
N GLY A 6 23.29 -10.46 -1.40
CA GLY A 6 22.19 -11.45 -1.33
C GLY A 6 21.07 -11.14 -0.32
N GLY A 7 21.12 -10.00 0.39
CA GLY A 7 20.06 -9.54 1.27
C GLY A 7 18.78 -9.15 0.52
N ALA A 8 17.63 -9.25 1.20
CA ALA A 8 16.37 -8.82 0.61
C ALA A 8 16.33 -7.29 0.45
N THR A 9 15.75 -6.84 -0.67
CA THR A 9 15.39 -5.44 -0.87
C THR A 9 13.97 -5.20 -0.35
N VAL A 10 13.82 -4.20 0.52
CA VAL A 10 12.53 -3.76 1.04
C VAL A 10 11.98 -2.66 0.13
N VAL A 11 10.77 -2.84 -0.39
CA VAL A 11 10.08 -1.83 -1.21
C VAL A 11 8.87 -1.31 -0.45
N LEU A 12 8.85 0.01 -0.22
CA LEU A 12 7.87 0.69 0.63
C LEU A 12 6.93 1.55 -0.23
N VAL A 13 5.63 1.21 -0.21
CA VAL A 13 4.59 1.85 -1.04
C VAL A 13 3.67 2.67 -0.14
N HIS A 14 3.64 3.98 -0.33
CA HIS A 14 2.90 4.93 0.53
C HIS A 14 1.40 4.95 0.23
N GLY A 15 0.62 5.58 1.13
CA GLY A 15 -0.82 5.77 1.00
C GLY A 15 -1.22 6.96 0.12
N ALA A 16 -2.53 7.15 -0.04
CA ALA A 16 -3.09 8.29 -0.76
C ALA A 16 -2.74 9.62 -0.06
N SER A 17 -2.50 10.66 -0.86
CA SER A 17 -2.26 12.04 -0.40
C SER A 17 -1.06 12.21 0.55
N VAL A 18 -0.13 11.27 0.55
CA VAL A 18 1.18 11.34 1.21
C VAL A 18 2.28 11.04 0.21
N THR A 19 3.54 11.14 0.61
CA THR A 19 4.71 10.87 -0.24
C THR A 19 5.55 9.74 0.34
N ALA A 20 6.60 9.37 -0.36
CA ALA A 20 7.62 8.43 0.13
C ALA A 20 8.19 8.82 1.50
N ASP A 21 8.07 10.08 1.91
CA ASP A 21 8.50 10.55 3.23
C ASP A 21 7.71 9.95 4.40
N LEU A 22 6.54 9.37 4.16
CA LEU A 22 5.86 8.53 5.14
C LEU A 22 6.80 7.46 5.72
N TRP A 23 7.67 6.94 4.88
CA TRP A 23 8.57 5.84 5.19
C TRP A 23 9.98 6.26 5.65
N ARG A 24 10.21 7.57 5.86
CA ARG A 24 11.54 8.09 6.20
C ARG A 24 12.14 7.46 7.47
N VAL A 25 11.34 7.30 8.52
CA VAL A 25 11.79 6.69 9.79
C VAL A 25 12.05 5.20 9.59
N HIS A 26 11.15 4.49 8.91
CA HIS A 26 11.31 3.07 8.57
C HIS A 26 12.58 2.83 7.74
N THR A 27 12.84 3.70 6.75
CA THR A 27 14.05 3.62 5.93
C THR A 27 15.30 3.67 6.81
N ARG A 28 15.37 4.61 7.76
CA ARG A 28 16.52 4.70 8.69
C ARG A 28 16.69 3.44 9.53
N HIS A 29 15.61 2.91 10.08
CA HIS A 29 15.66 1.67 10.89
C HIS A 29 16.11 0.49 10.03
N LEU A 30 15.51 0.29 8.86
CA LEU A 30 15.80 -0.85 7.99
C LEU A 30 17.23 -0.79 7.42
N THR A 31 17.68 0.40 6.98
CA THR A 31 19.08 0.57 6.51
C THR A 31 20.08 0.44 7.65
N GLY A 32 19.73 0.83 8.88
CA GLY A 32 20.51 0.58 10.07
C GLY A 32 20.70 -0.92 10.37
N LEU A 33 19.76 -1.77 9.94
CA LEU A 33 19.85 -3.22 10.01
C LEU A 33 20.58 -3.85 8.80
N GLY A 34 21.11 -3.03 7.88
CA GLY A 34 21.85 -3.47 6.70
C GLY A 34 20.97 -3.92 5.53
N LEU A 35 19.68 -3.56 5.52
CA LEU A 35 18.77 -3.85 4.42
C LEU A 35 18.85 -2.77 3.34
N THR A 36 18.68 -3.17 2.08
CA THR A 36 18.45 -2.23 0.99
C THR A 36 16.98 -1.81 1.02
N VAL A 37 16.71 -0.51 0.91
CA VAL A 37 15.35 0.04 0.94
C VAL A 37 15.09 0.90 -0.28
N VAL A 38 14.01 0.60 -0.99
CA VAL A 38 13.46 1.42 -2.07
C VAL A 38 12.15 2.03 -1.60
N ARG A 39 12.02 3.34 -1.71
CA ARG A 39 10.78 4.10 -1.54
C ARG A 39 10.66 5.12 -2.66
N TYR A 40 9.47 5.36 -3.14
CA TYR A 40 9.23 6.24 -4.28
C TYR A 40 7.90 6.99 -4.11
N ASP A 41 7.77 8.11 -4.78
CA ASP A 41 6.48 8.81 -4.90
C ASP A 41 5.66 8.14 -6.01
N GLN A 42 4.51 7.60 -5.66
CA GLN A 42 3.59 7.04 -6.64
C GLN A 42 3.10 8.13 -7.61
N ARG A 43 2.68 7.74 -8.79
CA ARG A 43 2.04 8.62 -9.79
C ARG A 43 0.99 9.52 -9.11
N ALA A 44 0.91 10.78 -9.52
CA ALA A 44 0.04 11.80 -8.94
C ALA A 44 0.36 12.18 -7.47
N HIS A 45 1.57 11.84 -6.99
CA HIS A 45 2.00 12.22 -5.64
C HIS A 45 3.41 12.81 -5.67
N GLY A 46 3.66 13.75 -4.72
CA GLY A 46 4.98 14.36 -4.52
C GLY A 46 5.53 14.98 -5.80
N HIS A 47 6.67 14.49 -6.24
CA HIS A 47 7.33 14.96 -7.48
C HIS A 47 7.01 14.13 -8.72
N THR A 48 6.20 13.06 -8.58
CA THR A 48 5.81 12.20 -9.70
C THR A 48 4.50 12.68 -10.31
N PRO A 49 4.50 13.17 -11.57
CA PRO A 49 3.29 13.67 -12.22
C PRO A 49 2.27 12.56 -12.46
N CYS A 50 1.01 12.93 -12.61
CA CYS A 50 -0.07 11.99 -12.98
C CYS A 50 0.15 11.37 -14.37
N GLY A 51 0.72 12.13 -15.30
CA GLY A 51 0.80 11.74 -16.72
C GLY A 51 -0.53 11.96 -17.44
N GLN A 52 -0.62 11.45 -18.69
CA GLN A 52 -1.81 11.63 -19.54
C GLN A 52 -2.83 10.49 -19.39
N ALA A 53 -2.39 9.31 -18.97
CA ALA A 53 -3.28 8.16 -18.77
C ALA A 53 -4.15 8.34 -17.53
N PRO A 54 -5.39 7.84 -17.54
CA PRO A 54 -6.25 7.86 -16.35
C PRO A 54 -5.59 7.18 -15.17
N LEU A 55 -5.66 7.79 -13.99
CA LEU A 55 -5.14 7.21 -12.76
C LEU A 55 -6.02 6.03 -12.34
N THR A 56 -5.42 4.86 -12.24
CA THR A 56 -6.07 3.63 -11.77
C THR A 56 -5.13 2.85 -10.82
N ILE A 57 -5.68 2.01 -9.95
CA ILE A 57 -4.86 1.14 -9.08
C ILE A 57 -4.04 0.18 -9.95
N ARG A 58 -4.59 -0.29 -11.06
CA ARG A 58 -3.86 -1.08 -12.06
C ARG A 58 -2.63 -0.34 -12.56
N GLN A 59 -2.78 0.92 -12.98
CA GLN A 59 -1.65 1.72 -13.48
C GLN A 59 -0.56 1.89 -12.40
N LEU A 60 -0.96 2.10 -11.14
CA LEU A 60 -0.01 2.18 -10.02
C LEU A 60 0.72 0.84 -9.78
N ALA A 61 0.04 -0.28 -9.99
CA ALA A 61 0.66 -1.62 -9.91
C ALA A 61 1.61 -1.86 -11.09
N ASP A 62 1.26 -1.43 -12.30
CA ASP A 62 2.12 -1.49 -13.48
C ASP A 62 3.37 -0.59 -13.31
N ASP A 63 3.24 0.60 -12.72
CA ASP A 63 4.37 1.45 -12.35
C ASP A 63 5.30 0.77 -11.34
N LEU A 64 4.75 0.13 -10.32
CA LEU A 64 5.53 -0.64 -9.35
C LEU A 64 6.22 -1.84 -10.02
N HIS A 65 5.54 -2.54 -10.91
CA HIS A 65 6.16 -3.59 -11.71
C HIS A 65 7.39 -3.07 -12.48
N GLN A 66 7.29 -1.91 -13.11
CA GLN A 66 8.44 -1.29 -13.81
C GLN A 66 9.58 -0.95 -12.84
N ILE A 67 9.29 -0.43 -11.64
CA ILE A 67 10.29 -0.20 -10.61
C ILE A 67 10.99 -1.51 -10.22
N LEU A 68 10.23 -2.58 -10.00
CA LEU A 68 10.78 -3.88 -9.62
C LEU A 68 11.64 -4.50 -10.72
N THR A 69 11.33 -4.24 -12.00
CA THR A 69 12.10 -4.76 -13.13
C THR A 69 13.32 -3.92 -13.47
N SER A 70 13.25 -2.61 -13.29
CA SER A 70 14.31 -1.68 -13.71
C SER A 70 15.27 -1.31 -12.57
N ILE A 71 14.77 -1.15 -11.34
CA ILE A 71 15.55 -0.70 -10.17
C ILE A 71 15.97 -1.88 -9.30
N VAL A 72 15.13 -2.92 -9.20
CA VAL A 72 15.39 -4.11 -8.39
C VAL A 72 15.21 -5.37 -9.24
N PRO A 73 16.00 -5.55 -10.31
CA PRO A 73 15.77 -6.61 -11.30
C PRO A 73 16.00 -8.02 -10.75
N ALA A 74 16.76 -8.16 -9.67
CA ALA A 74 17.14 -9.45 -9.10
C ALA A 74 17.09 -9.45 -7.56
N GLY A 75 17.19 -10.64 -6.98
CA GLY A 75 17.26 -10.86 -5.54
C GLY A 75 15.89 -10.89 -4.85
N PRO A 76 15.89 -11.26 -3.56
CA PRO A 76 14.68 -11.39 -2.76
C PRO A 76 14.06 -10.02 -2.43
N LEU A 77 12.73 -10.00 -2.28
CA LEU A 77 11.93 -8.80 -2.01
C LEU A 77 11.15 -8.95 -0.71
N VAL A 78 11.01 -7.85 0.02
CA VAL A 78 9.94 -7.66 1.02
C VAL A 78 9.16 -6.43 0.60
N LEU A 79 7.85 -6.58 0.43
CA LEU A 79 6.95 -5.51 0.00
C LEU A 79 6.13 -5.02 1.19
N ALA A 80 6.09 -3.72 1.42
CA ALA A 80 5.25 -3.14 2.47
C ALA A 80 4.44 -1.96 1.92
N GLY A 81 3.11 -2.02 2.06
CA GLY A 81 2.20 -1.00 1.54
C GLY A 81 1.20 -0.52 2.58
N HIS A 82 0.94 0.78 2.59
CA HIS A 82 -0.03 1.40 3.47
C HIS A 82 -1.23 1.95 2.70
N SER A 83 -2.45 1.62 3.11
CA SER A 83 -3.69 2.17 2.54
C SER A 83 -3.74 1.96 1.02
N LEU A 84 -3.69 3.02 0.20
CA LEU A 84 -3.54 2.94 -1.26
C LEU A 84 -2.40 1.98 -1.65
N GLY A 85 -1.24 2.08 -0.99
CA GLY A 85 -0.11 1.20 -1.26
C GLY A 85 -0.41 -0.28 -1.00
N ALA A 86 -1.29 -0.59 -0.04
CA ALA A 86 -1.74 -1.96 0.19
C ALA A 86 -2.63 -2.46 -0.96
N LEU A 87 -3.47 -1.60 -1.55
CA LEU A 87 -4.26 -1.94 -2.76
C LEU A 87 -3.36 -2.17 -3.97
N VAL A 88 -2.34 -1.33 -4.14
CA VAL A 88 -1.34 -1.48 -5.22
C VAL A 88 -0.61 -2.80 -5.11
N LEU A 89 -0.21 -3.24 -3.90
CA LEU A 89 0.45 -4.53 -3.70
C LEU A 89 -0.49 -5.72 -3.97
N GLN A 90 -1.77 -5.62 -3.61
CA GLN A 90 -2.77 -6.63 -3.95
C GLN A 90 -2.96 -6.75 -5.48
N GLU A 91 -3.03 -5.61 -6.16
CA GLU A 91 -3.16 -5.57 -7.62
C GLU A 91 -1.89 -6.07 -8.32
N LEU A 92 -0.69 -5.73 -7.80
CA LEU A 92 0.59 -6.25 -8.28
C LEU A 92 0.64 -7.79 -8.19
N ALA A 93 0.20 -8.35 -7.06
CA ALA A 93 0.18 -9.79 -6.86
C ALA A 93 -0.72 -10.51 -7.86
N ALA A 94 -1.82 -9.88 -8.27
CA ALA A 94 -2.75 -10.43 -9.24
C ALA A 94 -2.29 -10.29 -10.69
N LEU A 95 -1.70 -9.12 -11.04
CA LEU A 95 -1.36 -8.79 -12.43
C LEU A 95 0.05 -9.24 -12.83
N HIS A 96 0.96 -9.28 -11.85
CA HIS A 96 2.38 -9.52 -12.08
C HIS A 96 2.90 -10.69 -11.24
N PRO A 97 2.36 -11.92 -11.43
CA PRO A 97 2.70 -13.10 -10.63
C PRO A 97 4.18 -13.51 -10.75
N GLN A 98 4.88 -13.04 -11.77
CA GLN A 98 6.32 -13.32 -11.97
C GLN A 98 7.20 -12.79 -10.82
N HIS A 99 6.72 -11.83 -10.01
CA HIS A 99 7.46 -11.34 -8.84
C HIS A 99 7.32 -12.24 -7.61
N GLN A 100 6.32 -13.12 -7.57
CA GLN A 100 5.93 -13.90 -6.40
C GLN A 100 7.07 -14.77 -5.86
N ALA A 101 7.81 -15.44 -6.76
CA ALA A 101 8.94 -16.28 -6.37
C ALA A 101 10.07 -15.53 -5.66
N ARG A 102 10.14 -14.21 -5.85
CA ARG A 102 11.12 -13.32 -5.20
C ARG A 102 10.63 -12.74 -3.88
N VAL A 103 9.30 -12.71 -3.65
CA VAL A 103 8.72 -12.08 -2.47
C VAL A 103 8.84 -13.00 -1.27
N ARG A 104 9.78 -12.68 -0.37
CA ARG A 104 9.95 -13.33 0.94
C ARG A 104 8.85 -12.99 1.92
N GLY A 105 8.31 -11.77 1.84
CA GLY A 105 7.24 -11.33 2.70
C GLY A 105 6.50 -10.13 2.16
N MET A 106 5.22 -10.01 2.56
CA MET A 106 4.37 -8.87 2.22
C MET A 106 3.69 -8.34 3.48
N VAL A 107 3.74 -7.03 3.69
CA VAL A 107 3.09 -6.34 4.81
C VAL A 107 2.06 -5.36 4.27
N LEU A 108 0.80 -5.57 4.59
CA LEU A 108 -0.30 -4.71 4.18
C LEU A 108 -0.87 -3.98 5.40
N LEU A 109 -0.65 -2.68 5.46
CA LEU A 109 -1.10 -1.83 6.57
C LEU A 109 -2.40 -1.12 6.18
N SER A 110 -3.43 -1.23 7.03
CA SER A 110 -4.79 -0.71 6.77
C SER A 110 -5.32 -1.17 5.41
N ALA A 111 -5.27 -2.49 5.18
CA ALA A 111 -5.71 -3.12 3.93
C ALA A 111 -7.21 -3.45 3.95
N THR A 112 -7.80 -3.55 2.76
CA THR A 112 -9.19 -3.96 2.59
C THR A 112 -9.34 -4.87 1.37
N ALA A 113 -10.26 -5.82 1.44
CA ALA A 113 -10.76 -6.58 0.30
C ALA A 113 -11.94 -5.88 -0.39
N CYS A 114 -12.48 -4.82 0.21
CA CYS A 114 -13.59 -4.06 -0.36
C CYS A 114 -13.04 -2.86 -1.13
N GLY A 115 -13.60 -2.57 -2.30
CA GLY A 115 -13.32 -1.32 -3.00
C GLY A 115 -13.72 -0.10 -2.16
N ALA A 116 -13.66 1.08 -2.73
CA ALA A 116 -14.03 2.34 -2.06
C ALA A 116 -15.49 2.44 -1.56
N SER A 117 -16.29 1.38 -1.69
CA SER A 117 -17.54 1.17 -0.95
C SER A 117 -17.32 1.04 0.58
N VAL A 118 -16.09 1.28 1.07
CA VAL A 118 -15.76 1.62 2.46
C VAL A 118 -16.37 2.98 2.88
N LEU A 119 -17.38 3.45 2.17
CA LEU A 119 -18.19 4.55 2.69
C LEU A 119 -19.01 4.01 3.86
N PRO A 120 -18.91 4.69 5.02
CA PRO A 120 -19.68 4.30 6.20
C PRO A 120 -21.14 4.16 5.80
N GLY A 121 -21.80 3.13 6.29
CA GLY A 121 -23.12 2.69 5.92
C GLY A 121 -24.18 3.80 5.75
N ARG A 122 -25.36 3.44 5.33
CA ARG A 122 -26.54 4.29 5.01
C ARG A 122 -27.01 5.28 6.11
N SER A 123 -26.16 5.60 7.10
CA SER A 123 -26.50 6.60 8.10
C SER A 123 -26.56 8.01 7.48
N PRO A 124 -27.43 8.92 7.96
CA PRO A 124 -27.51 10.30 7.45
C PRO A 124 -26.16 11.06 7.49
N ARG A 125 -25.34 10.78 8.52
CA ARG A 125 -23.98 11.32 8.63
C ARG A 125 -23.05 10.80 7.54
N ALA A 126 -23.17 9.55 7.20
CA ALA A 126 -22.39 8.92 6.14
C ALA A 126 -22.73 9.48 4.76
N LEU A 127 -24.02 9.69 4.49
CA LEU A 127 -24.52 10.32 3.27
C LEU A 127 -24.03 11.77 3.17
N LEU A 128 -24.06 12.52 4.26
CA LEU A 128 -23.56 13.90 4.31
C LEU A 128 -22.05 13.97 4.04
N LEU A 129 -21.26 13.07 4.64
CA LEU A 129 -19.82 12.97 4.40
C LEU A 129 -19.51 12.55 2.96
N ALA A 130 -20.30 11.64 2.39
CA ALA A 130 -20.17 11.22 1.00
C ALA A 130 -20.50 12.35 0.04
N ALA A 131 -21.57 13.12 0.30
CA ALA A 131 -21.93 14.30 -0.47
C ALA A 131 -20.85 15.38 -0.40
N GLY A 132 -20.33 15.67 0.80
CA GLY A 132 -19.22 16.62 1.01
C GLY A 132 -17.95 16.22 0.26
N ARG A 133 -17.61 14.94 0.26
CA ARG A 133 -16.48 14.40 -0.52
C ARG A 133 -16.69 14.50 -2.01
N SER A 134 -17.93 14.25 -2.50
CA SER A 134 -18.28 14.38 -3.91
C SER A 134 -18.23 15.84 -4.36
N LEU A 135 -18.74 16.75 -3.53
CA LEU A 135 -18.67 18.19 -3.79
C LEU A 135 -17.22 18.68 -3.80
N PHE A 136 -16.40 18.23 -2.87
CA PHE A 136 -14.96 18.54 -2.83
C PHE A 136 -14.26 18.04 -4.11
N ALA A 137 -14.50 16.80 -4.53
CA ALA A 137 -13.93 16.26 -5.76
C ALA A 137 -14.38 17.08 -6.99
N LEU A 138 -15.66 17.46 -7.05
CA LEU A 138 -16.20 18.32 -8.11
C LEU A 138 -15.51 19.69 -8.13
N THR A 139 -15.34 20.30 -6.96
CA THR A 139 -14.65 21.59 -6.81
C THR A 139 -13.18 21.48 -7.22
N CYS A 140 -12.49 20.40 -6.88
CA CYS A 140 -11.12 20.13 -7.30
C CYS A 140 -11.01 20.02 -8.84
N THR A 141 -12.03 19.46 -9.50
CA THR A 141 -12.04 19.30 -10.95
C THR A 141 -12.32 20.61 -11.68
N HIS A 142 -13.32 21.39 -11.20
CA HIS A 142 -13.81 22.57 -11.92
C HIS A 142 -13.18 23.90 -11.48
N ALA A 143 -12.67 23.97 -10.24
CA ALA A 143 -12.05 25.17 -9.69
C ALA A 143 -10.72 24.85 -8.96
N PRO A 144 -9.75 24.15 -9.58
CA PRO A 144 -8.53 23.69 -8.93
C PRO A 144 -7.71 24.83 -8.33
N ARG A 145 -7.62 25.99 -9.02
CA ARG A 145 -6.89 27.17 -8.52
C ARG A 145 -7.48 27.73 -7.22
N ALA A 146 -8.82 27.75 -7.09
CA ALA A 146 -9.48 28.23 -5.88
C ALA A 146 -9.22 27.27 -4.70
N VAL A 147 -9.25 25.96 -4.99
CA VAL A 147 -8.92 24.93 -3.97
C VAL A 147 -7.46 25.02 -3.56
N ASP A 148 -6.54 25.22 -4.50
CA ASP A 148 -5.11 25.38 -4.19
C ASP A 148 -4.89 26.62 -3.28
N LEU A 149 -5.49 27.75 -3.62
CA LEU A 149 -5.41 28.97 -2.79
C LEU A 149 -5.92 28.73 -1.38
N LEU A 150 -7.05 28.04 -1.24
CA LEU A 150 -7.67 27.70 0.04
C LEU A 150 -6.81 26.72 0.86
N ARG A 151 -6.27 25.69 0.22
CA ARG A 151 -5.39 24.67 0.85
C ARG A 151 -4.12 25.29 1.42
N HIS A 152 -3.56 26.32 0.78
CA HIS A 152 -2.39 27.00 1.28
C HIS A 152 -2.67 27.87 2.51
N ARG A 153 -3.91 28.32 2.68
CA ARG A 153 -4.33 29.21 3.78
C ARG A 153 -4.94 28.48 4.97
N LEU A 154 -5.57 27.31 4.76
CA LEU A 154 -6.22 26.58 5.85
C LEU A 154 -5.23 25.59 6.51
N PRO A 155 -5.31 25.43 7.85
CA PRO A 155 -4.62 24.34 8.53
C PRO A 155 -5.21 23.02 8.03
N THR A 156 -4.40 22.23 7.34
CA THR A 156 -4.83 20.92 6.83
C THR A 156 -5.05 19.96 7.99
N THR A 157 -6.31 19.64 8.28
CA THR A 157 -6.71 18.55 9.19
C THR A 157 -6.57 17.19 8.45
N HIS A 158 -5.34 16.84 8.09
CA HIS A 158 -5.10 15.51 7.53
C HIS A 158 -5.10 14.49 8.68
N PRO A 159 -5.63 13.26 8.46
CA PRO A 159 -5.67 12.21 9.50
C PRO A 159 -4.33 11.93 10.15
N TYR A 160 -3.24 12.16 9.45
CA TYR A 160 -1.88 12.06 9.99
C TYR A 160 -1.44 13.26 10.82
N SER A 161 -2.14 14.40 10.74
CA SER A 161 -1.79 15.62 11.49
C SER A 161 -2.26 15.57 12.95
N LEU A 162 -3.25 14.73 13.27
CA LEU A 162 -3.89 14.62 14.57
C LEU A 162 -3.25 13.56 15.48
N ALA A 163 -2.23 12.85 15.04
CA ALA A 163 -1.53 11.87 15.86
C ALA A 163 -0.65 12.61 16.90
N PRO A 164 -0.95 12.56 18.22
CA PRO A 164 -0.05 13.06 19.24
C PRO A 164 1.29 12.33 19.15
N ARG A 165 2.40 13.05 19.20
CA ARG A 165 3.74 12.48 19.18
C ARG A 165 4.35 12.51 20.56
N PRO A 166 4.70 11.36 21.19
CA PRO A 166 5.50 11.39 22.41
C PRO A 166 6.96 11.79 22.14
N ASP A 167 7.53 11.45 20.98
CA ASP A 167 8.98 11.58 20.73
C ASP A 167 9.26 12.20 19.36
N ARG A 168 9.14 13.50 19.26
CA ARG A 168 9.51 14.24 18.06
C ARG A 168 10.96 14.70 18.15
N PRO A 169 11.87 14.24 17.30
CA PRO A 169 13.06 15.03 16.99
C PRO A 169 12.55 16.34 16.34
N ALA A 170 13.07 17.48 16.81
CA ALA A 170 12.61 18.81 16.42
C ALA A 170 12.77 19.15 14.93
N ASP A 171 13.35 18.28 14.13
CA ASP A 171 13.91 18.59 12.83
C ASP A 171 13.06 18.02 11.70
N GLY A 172 12.14 18.82 11.22
CA GLY A 172 11.43 18.66 9.94
C GLY A 172 9.89 18.68 10.04
N PRO A 173 9.22 19.17 9.00
CA PRO A 173 7.77 19.15 8.92
C PRO A 173 7.23 17.72 8.95
N PRO A 174 6.02 17.47 9.46
CA PRO A 174 5.40 16.15 9.42
C PRO A 174 5.28 15.67 7.96
N PRO A 175 5.54 14.39 7.67
CA PRO A 175 5.56 13.85 6.30
C PRO A 175 4.28 14.12 5.52
N CYS A 176 3.16 14.32 6.20
CA CYS A 176 1.86 14.59 5.59
C CYS A 176 1.68 16.02 5.05
N ARG A 177 2.33 17.02 5.66
CA ARG A 177 2.24 18.40 5.14
C ARG A 177 2.93 18.54 3.79
N HIS A 178 3.99 17.78 3.53
CA HIS A 178 4.67 17.77 2.25
C HIS A 178 3.82 17.14 1.15
N GLY A 179 3.25 15.94 1.39
CA GLY A 179 2.48 15.21 0.40
C GLY A 179 1.30 16.02 -0.16
N ILE A 180 0.46 16.58 0.72
CA ILE A 180 -0.72 17.35 0.30
C ILE A 180 -0.34 18.65 -0.40
N ARG A 181 0.74 19.33 0.02
CA ARG A 181 1.17 20.59 -0.61
C ARG A 181 1.76 20.41 -2.00
N HIS A 182 2.35 19.26 -2.28
CA HIS A 182 2.99 18.95 -3.57
C HIS A 182 2.13 18.13 -4.52
N THR A 183 0.95 17.65 -4.08
CA THR A 183 0.00 17.00 -4.98
C THR A 183 -0.92 18.06 -5.60
N HIS A 184 -0.95 18.16 -6.90
CA HIS A 184 -1.86 19.08 -7.59
C HIS A 184 -3.31 18.76 -7.27
N THR A 185 -4.15 19.79 -7.17
CA THR A 185 -5.57 19.61 -6.81
C THR A 185 -6.32 18.71 -7.80
N ARG A 186 -5.99 18.79 -9.10
CA ARG A 186 -6.55 17.87 -10.11
C ARG A 186 -6.19 16.42 -9.82
N ASP A 187 -4.93 16.16 -9.48
CA ASP A 187 -4.45 14.81 -9.17
C ASP A 187 -5.14 14.22 -7.95
N LEU A 188 -5.52 15.05 -6.96
CA LEU A 188 -6.33 14.62 -5.82
C LEU A 188 -7.75 14.20 -6.23
N ALA A 189 -8.35 14.92 -7.19
CA ALA A 189 -9.67 14.56 -7.72
C ALA A 189 -9.60 13.22 -8.48
N ASP A 190 -8.58 13.05 -9.31
CA ASP A 190 -8.37 11.84 -10.09
C ASP A 190 -8.07 10.64 -9.17
N LEU A 191 -7.25 10.83 -8.14
CA LEU A 191 -7.00 9.82 -7.11
C LEU A 191 -8.28 9.40 -6.39
N TRP A 192 -9.14 10.35 -6.06
CA TRP A 192 -10.41 10.09 -5.40
C TRP A 192 -11.36 9.29 -6.30
N GLN A 193 -11.43 9.65 -7.59
CA GLN A 193 -12.20 8.91 -8.57
C GLN A 193 -11.63 7.50 -8.79
N CYS A 194 -10.32 7.37 -8.86
CA CYS A 194 -9.61 6.09 -8.95
C CYS A 194 -10.03 5.17 -7.80
N LEU A 195 -9.91 5.64 -6.55
CA LEU A 195 -10.30 4.88 -5.36
C LEU A 195 -11.79 4.51 -5.37
N ARG A 196 -12.68 5.41 -5.80
CA ARG A 196 -14.13 5.14 -5.86
C ARG A 196 -14.52 4.11 -6.91
N ARG A 197 -13.80 4.05 -8.02
CA ARG A 197 -14.08 3.12 -9.13
C ARG A 197 -13.39 1.78 -8.96
N TYR A 198 -12.43 1.70 -8.05
CA TYR A 198 -11.66 0.49 -7.85
C TYR A 198 -12.55 -0.65 -7.34
N GLN A 199 -12.51 -1.75 -8.07
CA GLN A 199 -13.11 -3.02 -7.69
C GLN A 199 -11.96 -3.96 -7.31
N PRO A 200 -11.83 -4.35 -6.04
CA PRO A 200 -10.78 -5.26 -5.61
C PRO A 200 -10.88 -6.57 -6.37
N ARG A 201 -9.75 -7.15 -6.66
CA ARG A 201 -9.67 -8.52 -7.15
C ARG A 201 -9.96 -9.52 -6.03
N ASP A 202 -10.15 -10.76 -6.43
CA ASP A 202 -10.26 -11.85 -5.49
C ASP A 202 -9.03 -11.87 -4.57
N ALA A 203 -9.26 -11.76 -3.27
CA ALA A 203 -8.20 -11.73 -2.27
C ALA A 203 -7.44 -13.06 -2.19
N THR A 204 -8.01 -14.15 -2.70
CA THR A 204 -7.38 -15.48 -2.68
C THR A 204 -6.05 -15.52 -3.46
N VAL A 205 -5.82 -14.57 -4.37
CA VAL A 205 -4.52 -14.37 -5.01
C VAL A 205 -3.38 -14.17 -3.99
N LEU A 206 -3.70 -13.71 -2.77
CA LEU A 206 -2.72 -13.52 -1.69
C LEU A 206 -2.40 -14.82 -0.92
N ASN A 207 -3.18 -15.89 -1.09
CA ASN A 207 -2.95 -17.17 -0.41
C ASN A 207 -1.56 -17.76 -0.68
N GLN A 208 -0.99 -17.46 -1.84
CA GLN A 208 0.36 -17.89 -2.21
C GLN A 208 1.47 -17.38 -1.27
N PHE A 209 1.20 -16.33 -0.51
CA PHE A 209 2.16 -15.81 0.47
C PHE A 209 2.07 -16.52 1.82
N GLY A 210 0.93 -17.13 2.14
CA GLY A 210 0.72 -17.88 3.37
C GLY A 210 1.07 -17.06 4.63
N ASP A 211 1.88 -17.61 5.52
CA ASP A 211 2.36 -16.98 6.74
C ASP A 211 3.38 -15.85 6.51
N ARG A 212 3.87 -15.70 5.28
CA ARG A 212 4.71 -14.57 4.84
C ARG A 212 3.90 -13.30 4.54
N LEU A 213 2.56 -13.37 4.58
CA LEU A 213 1.67 -12.22 4.52
C LEU A 213 1.31 -11.76 5.92
N LEU A 214 1.56 -10.48 6.20
CA LEU A 214 1.22 -9.83 7.46
C LEU A 214 0.24 -8.69 7.19
N LEU A 215 -0.94 -8.77 7.77
CA LEU A 215 -1.93 -7.71 7.78
C LEU A 215 -1.85 -6.95 9.10
N MET A 216 -1.84 -5.62 9.04
CA MET A 216 -1.77 -4.75 10.21
C MET A 216 -2.81 -3.65 10.11
N ALA A 217 -3.55 -3.37 11.20
CA ALA A 217 -4.53 -2.28 11.23
C ALA A 217 -4.63 -1.62 12.60
N GLY A 218 -4.96 -0.34 12.62
CA GLY A 218 -5.31 0.37 13.84
C GLY A 218 -6.76 0.08 14.24
N ALA A 219 -7.01 -0.17 15.54
CA ALA A 219 -8.36 -0.44 16.05
C ALA A 219 -9.31 0.76 15.88
N ASP A 220 -8.76 1.98 15.94
CA ASP A 220 -9.50 3.24 15.84
C ASP A 220 -9.39 3.88 14.43
N ASP A 221 -9.01 3.10 13.42
CA ASP A 221 -8.94 3.56 12.04
C ASP A 221 -10.36 3.86 11.51
N ARG A 222 -10.64 5.15 11.25
CA ARG A 222 -11.91 5.62 10.70
C ARG A 222 -11.92 5.76 9.18
N HIS A 223 -10.77 5.60 8.54
CA HIS A 223 -10.65 5.63 7.07
C HIS A 223 -10.81 4.24 6.48
N ILE A 224 -10.07 3.27 7.02
CA ILE A 224 -10.23 1.85 6.73
C ILE A 224 -10.44 1.14 8.07
N PRO A 225 -11.69 1.01 8.54
CA PRO A 225 -11.99 0.34 9.79
C PRO A 225 -11.33 -1.03 9.88
N ALA A 226 -10.79 -1.38 11.06
CA ALA A 226 -10.11 -2.66 11.29
C ALA A 226 -10.96 -3.87 10.88
N ALA A 227 -12.30 -3.72 10.87
CA ALA A 227 -13.23 -4.74 10.39
C ALA A 227 -12.95 -5.17 8.95
N HIS A 228 -12.53 -4.25 8.07
CA HIS A 228 -12.20 -4.57 6.67
C HIS A 228 -10.91 -5.40 6.57
N THR A 229 -9.90 -5.06 7.37
CA THR A 229 -8.67 -5.87 7.42
C THR A 229 -8.94 -7.25 8.01
N LYS A 230 -9.83 -7.36 9.01
CA LYS A 230 -10.30 -8.64 9.55
C LYS A 230 -11.07 -9.46 8.51
N GLN A 231 -11.93 -8.82 7.71
CA GLN A 231 -12.65 -9.49 6.62
C GLN A 231 -11.69 -10.00 5.54
N LEU A 232 -10.64 -9.25 5.22
CA LEU A 232 -9.59 -9.71 4.32
C LEU A 232 -8.86 -10.92 4.93
N ALA A 233 -8.48 -10.85 6.21
CA ALA A 233 -7.82 -11.95 6.90
C ALA A 233 -8.67 -13.23 6.93
N ALA A 234 -9.99 -13.11 7.09
CA ALA A 234 -10.90 -14.25 7.11
C ALA A 234 -10.95 -15.04 5.79
N GLN A 235 -10.52 -14.43 4.67
CA GLN A 235 -10.41 -15.07 3.35
C GLN A 235 -9.06 -15.75 3.11
N LEU A 236 -8.11 -15.62 4.05
CA LEU A 236 -6.71 -15.98 3.89
C LEU A 236 -6.27 -16.89 5.05
N PRO A 237 -6.35 -18.22 4.95
CA PRO A 237 -6.22 -19.14 6.08
C PRO A 237 -4.91 -19.06 6.86
N ALA A 238 -3.80 -18.75 6.20
CA ALA A 238 -2.47 -18.74 6.80
C ALA A 238 -1.92 -17.32 7.07
N VAL A 239 -2.76 -16.28 6.93
CA VAL A 239 -2.31 -14.90 7.10
C VAL A 239 -2.06 -14.56 8.58
N ARG A 240 -1.02 -13.78 8.84
CA ARG A 240 -0.81 -13.16 10.15
C ARG A 240 -1.56 -11.83 10.22
N LEU A 241 -2.31 -11.61 11.31
CA LEU A 241 -3.08 -10.38 11.54
C LEU A 241 -2.69 -9.75 12.88
N GLU A 242 -2.30 -8.47 12.86
CA GLU A 242 -2.02 -7.67 14.05
C GLU A 242 -2.94 -6.44 14.10
N ILE A 243 -3.72 -6.29 15.19
CA ILE A 243 -4.58 -5.11 15.42
C ILE A 243 -4.00 -4.29 16.56
N PHE A 244 -3.74 -3.02 16.30
CA PHE A 244 -3.11 -2.08 17.22
C PHE A 244 -4.17 -1.29 18.00
N PRO A 245 -4.29 -1.47 19.32
CA PRO A 245 -5.23 -0.71 20.12
C PRO A 245 -4.87 0.79 20.10
N ARG A 246 -5.87 1.65 20.26
CA ARG A 246 -5.72 3.13 20.31
C ARG A 246 -4.90 3.69 19.15
N THR A 247 -5.00 3.08 17.99
CA THR A 247 -4.25 3.44 16.79
C THR A 247 -5.20 3.73 15.64
N THR A 248 -5.02 4.89 15.01
CA THR A 248 -5.80 5.35 13.87
C THR A 248 -5.16 4.92 12.55
N HIS A 249 -5.61 5.50 11.42
CA HIS A 249 -5.00 5.31 10.09
C HIS A 249 -3.52 5.70 10.02
N ALA A 250 -3.02 6.44 11.02
CA ALA A 250 -1.61 6.85 11.12
C ALA A 250 -0.69 5.74 11.68
N LEU A 251 -1.07 4.48 11.55
CA LEU A 251 -0.30 3.32 12.02
C LEU A 251 1.20 3.39 11.67
N PRO A 252 1.65 3.69 10.42
CA PRO A 252 3.07 3.76 10.10
C PRO A 252 3.83 4.86 10.87
N ILE A 253 3.13 5.93 11.26
CA ILE A 253 3.73 7.05 12.00
C ILE A 253 3.80 6.76 13.50
N ARG A 254 2.82 6.02 14.01
CA ARG A 254 2.67 5.72 15.45
C ARG A 254 3.60 4.60 15.91
N HIS A 255 3.85 3.63 15.05
CA HIS A 255 4.60 2.41 15.39
C HIS A 255 5.73 2.11 14.39
N PRO A 256 6.59 3.09 14.04
CA PRO A 256 7.57 2.91 12.97
C PRO A 256 8.62 1.83 13.28
N GLU A 257 9.06 1.75 14.54
CA GLU A 257 10.06 0.77 14.97
C GLU A 257 9.52 -0.64 14.90
N LEU A 258 8.32 -0.86 15.43
CA LEU A 258 7.70 -2.17 15.45
C LEU A 258 7.38 -2.67 14.04
N ILE A 259 6.85 -1.80 13.17
CA ILE A 259 6.60 -2.14 11.76
C ILE A 259 7.91 -2.46 11.06
N SER A 260 8.97 -1.66 11.27
CA SER A 260 10.29 -1.93 10.70
C SER A 260 10.87 -3.26 11.19
N ALA A 261 10.69 -3.61 12.46
CA ALA A 261 11.10 -4.90 13.01
C ALA A 261 10.35 -6.08 12.35
N ARG A 262 9.04 -5.94 12.08
CA ARG A 262 8.26 -6.97 11.37
C ARG A 262 8.75 -7.14 9.92
N ILE A 263 8.98 -6.03 9.22
CA ILE A 263 9.53 -6.04 7.86
C ILE A 263 10.93 -6.70 7.84
N ALA A 264 11.80 -6.33 8.78
CA ALA A 264 13.15 -6.90 8.89
C ALA A 264 13.13 -8.41 9.19
N ARG A 265 12.19 -8.86 10.03
CA ARG A 265 11.99 -10.28 10.30
C ARG A 265 11.66 -11.06 9.04
N LEU A 266 10.70 -10.58 8.25
CA LEU A 266 10.34 -11.20 6.96
C LEU A 266 11.54 -11.20 5.98
N ALA A 267 12.37 -10.16 6.02
CA ALA A 267 13.58 -10.11 5.19
C ALA A 267 14.66 -11.13 5.59
N ALA A 268 14.67 -11.56 6.85
CA ALA A 268 15.60 -12.53 7.39
C ALA A 268 15.10 -13.99 7.23
N GLU A 269 13.79 -14.20 7.08
CA GLU A 269 13.23 -15.53 6.89
C GLU A 269 13.72 -16.14 5.56
N PRO A 270 13.97 -17.47 5.51
CA PRO A 270 14.31 -18.12 4.24
C PRO A 270 13.19 -17.91 3.22
N GLY A 271 13.55 -17.68 1.95
CA GLY A 271 12.59 -17.53 0.87
C GLY A 271 11.77 -18.79 0.65
N PRO A 272 10.69 -18.71 -0.17
CA PRO A 272 9.99 -19.92 -0.58
C PRO A 272 11.00 -20.89 -1.20
N HIS A 273 10.96 -22.15 -0.77
CA HIS A 273 11.72 -23.18 -1.47
C HIS A 273 11.31 -23.17 -2.94
N PRO A 274 12.26 -23.18 -3.89
CA PRO A 274 11.90 -23.41 -5.27
C PRO A 274 11.11 -24.73 -5.32
N PRO A 275 10.02 -24.81 -6.11
CA PRO A 275 9.27 -26.04 -6.25
C PRO A 275 10.25 -27.16 -6.64
N HIS A 276 10.20 -28.25 -5.88
CA HIS A 276 11.05 -29.41 -6.15
C HIS A 276 10.81 -29.84 -7.61
N PRO A 277 11.84 -30.21 -8.40
CA PRO A 277 11.65 -30.64 -9.80
C PRO A 277 10.60 -31.75 -9.97
N GLN A 278 10.31 -32.49 -8.90
CA GLN A 278 9.30 -33.57 -8.87
C GLN A 278 7.85 -33.06 -8.71
N ASP A 279 7.61 -31.79 -8.31
CA ASP A 279 6.26 -31.21 -8.22
C ASP A 279 5.70 -30.72 -9.57
N ARG A 280 6.49 -30.85 -10.64
CA ARG A 280 6.01 -30.65 -12.01
C ARG A 280 5.39 -31.96 -12.52
N SER A 281 4.27 -32.37 -11.93
CA SER A 281 3.40 -33.36 -12.55
C SER A 281 2.77 -32.73 -13.81
N PHE A 282 3.37 -33.00 -14.94
CA PHE A 282 2.70 -32.82 -16.24
C PHE A 282 1.39 -33.60 -16.18
N PRO A 283 0.25 -33.03 -16.57
CA PRO A 283 -0.95 -33.84 -16.78
C PRO A 283 -0.67 -34.78 -17.96
N ASN A 284 -0.29 -36.02 -17.65
CA ASN A 284 -0.31 -37.13 -18.59
C ASN A 284 -1.77 -37.50 -18.84
N SER A 285 -2.32 -37.10 -19.99
CA SER A 285 -3.25 -37.93 -20.77
C SER A 285 -3.79 -37.12 -21.95
N LEU A 286 -3.16 -37.29 -23.09
CA LEU A 286 -3.88 -37.14 -24.37
C LEU A 286 -4.88 -38.30 -24.45
N PRO A 287 -6.16 -38.07 -24.74
CA PRO A 287 -7.08 -39.15 -25.04
C PRO A 287 -6.69 -39.72 -26.39
N SER A 288 -6.38 -41.01 -26.39
CA SER A 288 -6.21 -41.82 -27.63
C SER A 288 -7.53 -41.80 -28.41
N GLY A 289 -7.56 -40.96 -29.43
CA GLY A 289 -8.64 -40.96 -30.41
C GLY A 289 -8.60 -42.25 -31.24
N GLN A 290 -9.68 -43.02 -31.15
CA GLN A 290 -10.00 -44.07 -32.09
C GLN A 290 -10.43 -43.44 -33.41
N PHE A 291 -9.68 -43.71 -34.48
CA PHE A 291 -10.17 -43.57 -35.85
C PHE A 291 -10.86 -44.88 -36.23
N HIS A 292 -12.12 -44.80 -36.58
CA HIS A 292 -12.82 -45.69 -37.51
C HIS A 292 -13.51 -44.83 -38.55
#